data_253dc1bbc130300f9a631e66d86697fb
#
_entry.id   253dc1bbc130300f9a631e66d86697fb
#
_cell.length_a   1.000
_cell.length_b   1.000
_cell.length_c   1.000
_cell.angle_alpha   90.00
_cell.angle_beta   90.00
_cell.angle_gamma   90.00
#
_symmetry.space_group_name_H-M   'P 1'
#
loop_
_entity.id
_entity.type
_entity.pdbx_description
1 polymer ?
#
loop_
_entity_poly.entity_id
_entity_poly.type
_entity_poly.pdbx_seq_one_letter_code
_entity_poly.pdbx_strand_id
1 'polypeptide(L)'
;SIIAVFGVNYVFTFPYFKLNFAITGYPLTFVAMLAVACSVSALTTQIKKQEQMRLEVEREKMRANLLRAVSHDIRTPLTSIVGSASGIIDNYDALSKENILELLEDMKSEGQWLVRMVENLLSITRIGDGTARIDKEDELVEDVISGAITKFRKRFPDIEVVPKVPEDVLFVPMDAILIEQVIVNLLENCVLHADGMTKIWLIVTEDGDQVKFSVEDDGAGIKESALPRMFDGSFQSEDGKESDSKPNMGIGLS
;
A
#
# COMPACT_ATOMS: atom_id res chain seq x y z
N SER A 1 22.61 -32.51 -5.83
CA SER A 1 22.60 -33.35 -7.06
C SER A 1 23.76 -34.33 -7.13
N ILE A 2 25.00 -33.99 -6.72
CA ILE A 2 26.14 -34.89 -6.67
C ILE A 2 25.85 -36.09 -5.76
N ILE A 3 25.30 -35.87 -4.58
CA ILE A 3 24.87 -36.90 -3.62
C ILE A 3 23.90 -37.90 -4.26
N ALA A 4 22.96 -37.41 -5.09
CA ALA A 4 22.02 -38.28 -5.79
C ALA A 4 22.71 -39.22 -6.80
N VAL A 5 23.73 -38.73 -7.51
CA VAL A 5 24.49 -39.54 -8.48
C VAL A 5 25.27 -40.66 -7.77
N PHE A 6 25.91 -40.33 -6.63
CA PHE A 6 26.56 -41.34 -5.80
C PHE A 6 25.55 -42.32 -5.18
N GLY A 7 24.39 -41.84 -4.76
CA GLY A 7 23.31 -42.65 -4.21
C GLY A 7 22.76 -43.65 -5.24
N VAL A 8 22.54 -43.22 -6.47
CA VAL A 8 22.13 -44.13 -7.57
C VAL A 8 23.18 -45.16 -7.87
N ASN A 9 24.45 -44.80 -7.92
CA ASN A 9 25.55 -45.76 -8.13
C ASN A 9 25.62 -46.77 -6.98
N TYR A 10 25.46 -46.35 -5.75
CA TYR A 10 25.56 -47.21 -4.58
C TYR A 10 24.38 -48.18 -4.45
N VAL A 11 23.16 -47.76 -4.74
CA VAL A 11 21.93 -48.55 -4.52
C VAL A 11 21.57 -49.42 -5.75
N PHE A 12 21.72 -48.88 -6.95
CA PHE A 12 21.16 -49.50 -8.15
C PHE A 12 22.21 -50.17 -9.08
N THR A 13 23.53 -50.07 -8.77
CA THR A 13 24.55 -50.70 -9.60
C THR A 13 25.12 -51.97 -8.94
N PHE A 14 25.24 -53.06 -9.70
CA PHE A 14 25.83 -54.31 -9.21
C PHE A 14 27.35 -54.19 -9.10
N PRO A 15 28.03 -54.67 -8.02
CA PRO A 15 27.43 -55.24 -6.81
C PRO A 15 26.80 -54.17 -5.92
N TYR A 16 25.54 -54.38 -5.53
CA TYR A 16 24.75 -53.45 -4.72
C TYR A 16 25.47 -53.08 -3.42
N PHE A 17 25.24 -51.85 -2.94
CA PHE A 17 25.83 -51.29 -1.73
C PHE A 17 27.36 -51.14 -1.74
N LYS A 18 27.95 -51.06 -2.94
CA LYS A 18 29.34 -50.68 -3.16
C LYS A 18 29.44 -49.69 -4.30
N LEU A 19 30.34 -48.72 -4.18
CA LEU A 19 30.64 -47.81 -5.28
C LEU A 19 31.48 -48.57 -6.29
N ASN A 20 30.96 -48.83 -7.49
CA ASN A 20 31.63 -49.55 -8.54
C ASN A 20 31.80 -48.69 -9.81
N PHE A 21 33.04 -48.43 -10.17
CA PHE A 21 33.41 -47.64 -11.34
C PHE A 21 34.13 -48.50 -12.41
N ALA A 22 34.27 -49.79 -12.17
CA ALA A 22 35.14 -50.67 -12.98
C ALA A 22 34.44 -51.39 -14.16
N ILE A 23 33.08 -51.33 -14.21
CA ILE A 23 32.33 -51.98 -15.28
C ILE A 23 32.29 -51.09 -16.52
N THR A 24 32.62 -51.64 -17.69
CA THR A 24 32.62 -50.95 -18.99
C THR A 24 31.27 -50.29 -19.24
N GLY A 25 31.21 -48.91 -19.28
CA GLY A 25 30.00 -48.13 -19.49
C GLY A 25 29.59 -47.27 -18.30
N TYR A 26 29.84 -47.67 -17.05
CA TYR A 26 29.44 -46.88 -15.86
C TYR A 26 30.23 -45.57 -15.71
N PRO A 27 31.52 -45.47 -16.05
CA PRO A 27 32.20 -44.17 -16.01
C PRO A 27 31.59 -43.14 -16.94
N LEU A 28 31.12 -43.56 -18.13
CA LEU A 28 30.49 -42.67 -19.10
C LEU A 28 29.13 -42.18 -18.61
N THR A 29 28.30 -43.10 -18.07
CA THR A 29 26.98 -42.71 -17.51
C THR A 29 27.12 -41.80 -16.29
N PHE A 30 28.14 -42.05 -15.44
CA PHE A 30 28.43 -41.18 -14.29
C PHE A 30 28.82 -39.77 -14.74
N VAL A 31 29.73 -39.67 -15.72
CA VAL A 31 30.14 -38.36 -16.28
C VAL A 31 28.97 -37.65 -16.92
N ALA A 32 28.13 -38.36 -17.68
CA ALA A 32 26.93 -37.78 -18.29
C ALA A 32 25.94 -37.29 -17.24
N MET A 33 25.65 -38.05 -16.20
CA MET A 33 24.78 -37.64 -15.10
C MET A 33 25.34 -36.44 -14.34
N LEU A 34 26.66 -36.40 -14.11
CA LEU A 34 27.31 -35.27 -13.46
C LEU A 34 27.21 -34.01 -14.32
N ALA A 35 27.45 -34.14 -15.62
CA ALA A 35 27.33 -33.01 -16.56
C ALA A 35 25.92 -32.45 -16.60
N VAL A 36 24.89 -33.31 -16.66
CA VAL A 36 23.48 -32.90 -16.60
C VAL A 36 23.17 -32.25 -15.27
N ALA A 37 23.61 -32.83 -14.14
CA ALA A 37 23.38 -32.28 -12.82
C ALA A 37 24.02 -30.87 -12.65
N CYS A 38 25.23 -30.68 -13.12
CA CYS A 38 25.93 -29.40 -13.12
C CYS A 38 25.23 -28.38 -14.03
N SER A 39 24.81 -28.79 -15.23
CA SER A 39 24.10 -27.93 -16.18
C SER A 39 22.77 -27.47 -15.64
N VAL A 40 21.95 -28.38 -15.08
CA VAL A 40 20.66 -28.04 -14.45
C VAL A 40 20.87 -27.13 -13.25
N SER A 41 21.87 -27.39 -12.40
CA SER A 41 22.19 -26.56 -11.25
C SER A 41 22.60 -25.14 -11.68
N ALA A 42 23.44 -25.01 -12.70
CA ALA A 42 23.88 -23.74 -13.24
C ALA A 42 22.69 -22.93 -13.84
N LEU A 43 21.88 -23.62 -14.66
CA LEU A 43 20.67 -23.00 -15.25
C LEU A 43 19.69 -22.53 -14.18
N THR A 44 19.43 -23.37 -13.17
CA THR A 44 18.50 -22.99 -12.07
C THR A 44 19.03 -21.77 -11.30
N THR A 45 20.33 -21.71 -11.04
CA THR A 45 20.97 -20.58 -10.38
C THR A 45 20.88 -19.33 -11.23
N GLN A 46 21.10 -19.45 -12.54
CA GLN A 46 21.00 -18.34 -13.47
C GLN A 46 19.57 -17.80 -13.58
N ILE A 47 18.57 -18.69 -13.66
CA ILE A 47 17.14 -18.30 -13.68
C ILE A 47 16.78 -17.55 -12.40
N LYS A 48 17.14 -18.09 -11.22
CA LYS A 48 16.88 -17.41 -9.94
C LYS A 48 17.53 -16.03 -9.86
N LYS A 49 18.76 -15.89 -10.35
CA LYS A 49 19.44 -14.60 -10.38
C LYS A 49 18.78 -13.61 -11.33
N GLN A 50 18.32 -14.07 -12.49
CA GLN A 50 17.57 -13.23 -13.44
C GLN A 50 16.24 -12.77 -12.85
N GLU A 51 15.52 -13.67 -12.17
CA GLU A 51 14.26 -13.34 -11.52
C GLU A 51 14.45 -12.31 -10.39
N GLN A 52 15.47 -12.46 -9.57
CA GLN A 52 15.83 -11.47 -8.54
C GLN A 52 16.14 -10.10 -9.14
N MET A 53 17.00 -10.05 -10.17
CA MET A 53 17.32 -8.80 -10.87
C MET A 53 16.08 -8.16 -11.52
N ARG A 54 15.17 -8.98 -12.06
CA ARG A 54 13.93 -8.48 -12.63
C ARG A 54 13.05 -7.81 -11.57
N LEU A 55 12.89 -8.45 -10.41
CA LEU A 55 12.14 -7.91 -9.27
C LEU A 55 12.78 -6.61 -8.74
N GLU A 56 14.10 -6.54 -8.67
CA GLU A 56 14.81 -5.31 -8.30
C GLU A 56 14.55 -4.17 -9.29
N VAL A 57 14.65 -4.45 -10.58
CA VAL A 57 14.37 -3.46 -11.64
C VAL A 57 12.91 -3.00 -11.63
N GLU A 58 11.97 -3.89 -11.37
CA GLU A 58 10.55 -3.54 -11.24
C GLU A 58 10.30 -2.67 -10.01
N ARG A 59 10.93 -2.98 -8.87
CA ARG A 59 10.88 -2.13 -7.66
C ARG A 59 11.46 -0.73 -7.90
N GLU A 60 12.62 -0.63 -8.54
CA GLU A 60 13.24 0.66 -8.87
C GLU A 60 12.38 1.48 -9.83
N LYS A 61 11.76 0.85 -10.84
CA LYS A 61 10.82 1.51 -11.74
C LYS A 61 9.58 2.02 -10.99
N MET A 62 9.03 1.21 -10.11
CA MET A 62 7.88 1.61 -9.28
C MET A 62 8.24 2.79 -8.39
N ARG A 63 9.40 2.74 -7.72
CA ARG A 63 9.91 3.84 -6.89
C ARG A 63 10.11 5.13 -7.69
N ALA A 64 10.71 5.02 -8.88
CA ALA A 64 10.91 6.18 -9.76
C ALA A 64 9.58 6.78 -10.25
N ASN A 65 8.60 5.94 -10.58
CA ASN A 65 7.27 6.39 -10.99
C ASN A 65 6.52 7.06 -9.83
N LEU A 66 6.57 6.48 -8.64
CA LEU A 66 6.01 7.08 -7.41
C LEU A 66 6.62 8.46 -7.14
N LEU A 67 7.95 8.58 -7.16
CA LEU A 67 8.62 9.87 -6.95
C LEU A 67 8.23 10.91 -8.00
N ARG A 68 8.04 10.50 -9.26
CA ARG A 68 7.59 11.40 -10.33
C ARG A 68 6.16 11.87 -10.11
N ALA A 69 5.24 10.95 -9.79
CA ALA A 69 3.86 11.27 -9.48
C ALA A 69 3.76 12.20 -8.27
N VAL A 70 4.43 11.86 -7.17
CA VAL A 70 4.51 12.67 -5.95
C VAL A 70 5.04 14.08 -6.25
N SER A 71 6.12 14.18 -7.04
CA SER A 71 6.71 15.49 -7.39
C SER A 71 5.76 16.36 -8.22
N HIS A 72 4.99 15.74 -9.11
CA HIS A 72 3.98 16.44 -9.90
C HIS A 72 2.85 16.96 -8.99
N ASP A 73 2.35 16.09 -8.13
CA ASP A 73 1.18 16.38 -7.31
C ASP A 73 1.49 17.34 -6.15
N ILE A 74 2.73 17.38 -5.66
CA ILE A 74 3.21 18.44 -4.74
C ILE A 74 3.30 19.80 -5.45
N ARG A 75 3.73 19.82 -6.71
CA ARG A 75 3.97 21.07 -7.43
C ARG A 75 2.68 21.87 -7.64
N THR A 76 1.58 21.21 -7.94
CA THR A 76 0.29 21.85 -8.23
C THR A 76 -0.22 22.70 -7.06
N PRO A 77 -0.45 22.15 -5.84
CA PRO A 77 -0.91 22.93 -4.69
C PRO A 77 0.14 23.97 -4.24
N LEU A 78 1.43 23.65 -4.36
CA LEU A 78 2.47 24.62 -4.03
C LEU A 78 2.44 25.82 -4.98
N THR A 79 2.20 25.61 -6.28
CA THR A 79 2.03 26.68 -7.26
C THR A 79 0.79 27.51 -6.95
N SER A 80 -0.31 26.87 -6.55
CA SER A 80 -1.53 27.57 -6.12
C SER A 80 -1.28 28.44 -4.89
N ILE A 81 -0.63 27.90 -3.85
CA ILE A 81 -0.28 28.67 -2.63
C ILE A 81 0.58 29.90 -2.99
N VAL A 82 1.64 29.69 -3.78
CA VAL A 82 2.53 30.78 -4.20
C VAL A 82 1.78 31.81 -5.04
N GLY A 83 0.92 31.35 -5.96
CA GLY A 83 0.10 32.21 -6.81
C GLY A 83 -0.88 33.07 -6.01
N SER A 84 -1.62 32.48 -5.06
CA SER A 84 -2.53 33.18 -4.17
C SER A 84 -1.78 34.20 -3.29
N ALA A 85 -0.63 33.81 -2.73
CA ALA A 85 0.20 34.71 -1.94
C ALA A 85 0.69 35.91 -2.78
N SER A 86 1.23 35.67 -3.99
CA SER A 86 1.65 36.73 -4.89
C SER A 86 0.49 37.63 -5.29
N GLY A 87 -0.68 37.04 -5.60
CA GLY A 87 -1.88 37.79 -5.93
C GLY A 87 -2.32 38.74 -4.81
N ILE A 88 -2.23 38.30 -3.55
CA ILE A 88 -2.51 39.16 -2.37
C ILE A 88 -1.44 40.28 -2.27
N ILE A 89 -0.15 39.94 -2.39
CA ILE A 89 0.94 40.89 -2.23
C ILE A 89 0.87 41.98 -3.30
N ASP A 90 0.67 41.59 -4.56
CA ASP A 90 0.72 42.50 -5.70
C ASP A 90 -0.51 43.39 -5.80
N ASN A 91 -1.67 42.97 -5.24
CA ASN A 91 -2.93 43.65 -5.35
C ASN A 91 -3.58 44.00 -4.00
N TYR A 92 -2.79 44.09 -2.94
CA TYR A 92 -3.30 44.26 -1.57
C TYR A 92 -4.29 45.42 -1.38
N ASP A 93 -4.00 46.58 -1.99
CA ASP A 93 -4.84 47.77 -1.89
C ASP A 93 -6.09 47.69 -2.80
N ALA A 94 -6.15 46.79 -3.77
CA ALA A 94 -7.25 46.64 -4.70
C ALA A 94 -8.19 45.48 -4.34
N LEU A 95 -7.75 44.54 -3.51
CA LEU A 95 -8.57 43.40 -3.09
C LEU A 95 -9.49 43.75 -1.94
N SER A 96 -10.72 43.24 -1.98
CA SER A 96 -11.61 43.30 -0.83
C SER A 96 -11.10 42.38 0.30
N LYS A 97 -11.51 42.68 1.53
CA LYS A 97 -11.17 41.86 2.69
C LYS A 97 -11.71 40.43 2.53
N GLU A 98 -12.87 40.28 1.92
CA GLU A 98 -13.50 39.00 1.63
C GLU A 98 -12.66 38.18 0.66
N ASN A 99 -12.18 38.78 -0.44
CA ASN A 99 -11.33 38.10 -1.41
C ASN A 99 -9.96 37.68 -0.81
N ILE A 100 -9.39 38.51 0.07
CA ILE A 100 -8.16 38.17 0.79
C ILE A 100 -8.39 36.95 1.70
N LEU A 101 -9.51 36.93 2.43
CA LEU A 101 -9.85 35.81 3.31
C LEU A 101 -10.06 34.51 2.51
N GLU A 102 -10.75 34.57 1.38
CA GLU A 102 -10.95 33.44 0.48
C GLU A 102 -9.62 32.87 -0.01
N LEU A 103 -8.73 33.72 -0.53
CA LEU A 103 -7.40 33.30 -0.97
C LEU A 103 -6.55 32.68 0.17
N LEU A 104 -6.66 33.21 1.39
CA LEU A 104 -5.97 32.65 2.56
C LEU A 104 -6.56 31.31 2.99
N GLU A 105 -7.87 31.12 2.90
CA GLU A 105 -8.53 29.84 3.17
C GLU A 105 -8.12 28.79 2.15
N ASP A 106 -8.03 29.15 0.87
CA ASP A 106 -7.51 28.27 -0.18
C ASP A 106 -6.07 27.85 0.09
N MET A 107 -5.19 28.82 0.39
CA MET A 107 -3.79 28.51 0.75
C MET A 107 -3.69 27.57 1.95
N LYS A 108 -4.49 27.79 2.99
CA LYS A 108 -4.56 26.95 4.18
C LYS A 108 -5.00 25.52 3.82
N SER A 109 -6.04 25.41 2.99
CA SER A 109 -6.56 24.14 2.51
C SER A 109 -5.52 23.36 1.69
N GLU A 110 -4.81 24.03 0.78
CA GLU A 110 -3.71 23.42 -0.02
C GLU A 110 -2.54 22.99 0.87
N GLY A 111 -2.16 23.81 1.84
CA GLY A 111 -1.12 23.47 2.81
C GLY A 111 -1.48 22.25 3.66
N GLN A 112 -2.71 22.16 4.13
CA GLN A 112 -3.20 20.99 4.86
C GLN A 112 -3.21 19.72 4.00
N TRP A 113 -3.55 19.84 2.73
CA TRP A 113 -3.48 18.72 1.77
C TRP A 113 -2.04 18.24 1.59
N LEU A 114 -1.06 19.14 1.45
CA LEU A 114 0.36 18.78 1.35
C LEU A 114 0.86 18.05 2.60
N VAL A 115 0.47 18.47 3.78
CA VAL A 115 0.85 17.79 5.04
C VAL A 115 0.37 16.33 5.01
N ARG A 116 -0.90 16.09 4.65
CA ARG A 116 -1.45 14.74 4.54
C ARG A 116 -0.72 13.88 3.50
N MET A 117 -0.40 14.47 2.37
CA MET A 117 0.33 13.79 1.31
C MET A 117 1.70 13.29 1.80
N VAL A 118 2.42 14.14 2.55
CA VAL A 118 3.72 13.78 3.15
C VAL A 118 3.56 12.68 4.20
N GLU A 119 2.53 12.74 5.06
CA GLU A 119 2.24 11.69 6.05
C GLU A 119 1.96 10.35 5.39
N ASN A 120 1.14 10.32 4.34
CA ASN A 120 0.85 9.11 3.57
C ASN A 120 2.12 8.56 2.89
N LEU A 121 2.96 9.42 2.30
CA LEU A 121 4.22 9.01 1.67
C LEU A 121 5.20 8.40 2.68
N LEU A 122 5.31 8.98 3.88
CA LEU A 122 6.13 8.45 4.96
C LEU A 122 5.64 7.07 5.42
N SER A 123 4.33 6.86 5.45
CA SER A 123 3.75 5.55 5.78
C SER A 123 4.10 4.49 4.73
N ILE A 124 4.02 4.83 3.43
CA ILE A 124 4.38 3.93 2.33
C ILE A 124 5.89 3.59 2.37
N THR A 125 6.75 4.59 2.60
CA THR A 125 8.20 4.36 2.64
C THR A 125 8.62 3.49 3.83
N ARG A 126 7.95 3.61 4.98
CA ARG A 126 8.18 2.73 6.13
C ARG A 126 7.89 1.27 5.80
N ILE A 127 6.84 0.98 5.03
CA ILE A 127 6.44 -0.39 4.66
C ILE A 127 7.30 -0.92 3.50
N GLY A 128 7.71 -0.07 2.54
CA GLY A 128 8.34 -0.48 1.28
C GLY A 128 9.80 -0.93 1.36
N ASP A 129 10.58 -0.46 2.33
CA ASP A 129 12.02 -0.76 2.42
C ASP A 129 12.32 -2.15 3.05
N GLY A 130 11.31 -2.93 3.41
CA GLY A 130 11.50 -4.25 4.06
C GLY A 130 12.23 -4.16 5.41
N THR A 131 12.59 -2.95 5.83
CA THR A 131 13.23 -2.63 7.12
C THR A 131 12.20 -2.20 8.17
N ALA A 132 10.99 -1.88 7.76
CA ALA A 132 9.91 -1.65 8.70
C ALA A 132 9.57 -2.98 9.39
N ARG A 133 10.10 -3.16 10.56
CA ARG A 133 9.48 -4.08 11.52
C ARG A 133 8.10 -3.51 11.78
N ILE A 134 7.07 -4.19 11.24
CA ILE A 134 5.71 -3.99 11.74
C ILE A 134 5.77 -4.49 13.19
N ASP A 135 5.69 -3.57 14.12
CA ASP A 135 5.81 -3.90 15.54
C ASP A 135 4.41 -4.32 16.00
N LYS A 136 4.16 -5.63 15.89
CA LYS A 136 2.88 -6.20 16.28
C LYS A 136 2.89 -6.46 17.77
N GLU A 137 2.10 -5.69 18.50
CA GLU A 137 1.77 -5.91 19.90
C GLU A 137 0.29 -6.33 20.01
N ASP A 138 -0.06 -7.01 21.11
CA ASP A 138 -1.46 -7.34 21.39
C ASP A 138 -2.19 -6.07 21.80
N GLU A 139 -2.86 -5.45 20.85
CA GLU A 139 -3.54 -4.17 21.00
C GLU A 139 -5.05 -4.36 21.23
N LEU A 140 -5.62 -3.54 22.09
CA LEU A 140 -7.05 -3.49 22.33
C LEU A 140 -7.76 -2.83 21.15
N VAL A 141 -8.65 -3.58 20.50
CA VAL A 141 -9.37 -3.11 19.30
C VAL A 141 -10.14 -1.81 19.56
N GLU A 142 -10.78 -1.70 20.72
CA GLU A 142 -11.55 -0.49 21.09
C GLU A 142 -10.67 0.76 21.19
N ASP A 143 -9.43 0.65 21.69
CA ASP A 143 -8.50 1.77 21.79
C ASP A 143 -8.07 2.25 20.40
N VAL A 144 -7.76 1.32 19.50
CA VAL A 144 -7.41 1.64 18.10
C VAL A 144 -8.56 2.34 17.38
N ILE A 145 -9.79 1.84 17.56
CA ILE A 145 -11.00 2.47 16.97
C ILE A 145 -11.23 3.85 17.54
N SER A 146 -11.17 4.00 18.86
CA SER A 146 -11.35 5.29 19.53
C SER A 146 -10.30 6.31 19.11
N GLY A 147 -9.04 5.87 18.95
CA GLY A 147 -7.94 6.67 18.43
C GLY A 147 -8.22 7.17 17.02
N ALA A 148 -8.61 6.27 16.12
CA ALA A 148 -8.94 6.58 14.73
C ALA A 148 -10.13 7.57 14.64
N ILE A 149 -11.21 7.30 15.35
CA ILE A 149 -12.40 8.20 15.37
C ILE A 149 -12.04 9.57 15.94
N THR A 150 -11.21 9.63 16.98
CA THR A 150 -10.77 10.89 17.57
C THR A 150 -9.94 11.72 16.59
N LYS A 151 -9.03 11.08 15.86
CA LYS A 151 -8.25 11.73 14.79
C LYS A 151 -9.14 12.24 13.66
N PHE A 152 -10.09 11.43 13.23
CA PHE A 152 -11.05 11.78 12.18
C PHE A 152 -11.95 12.97 12.59
N ARG A 153 -12.54 12.95 13.80
CA ARG A 153 -13.42 14.02 14.30
C ARG A 153 -12.74 15.38 14.43
N LYS A 154 -11.45 15.43 14.69
CA LYS A 154 -10.71 16.70 14.72
C LYS A 154 -10.79 17.44 13.38
N ARG A 155 -10.97 16.71 12.30
CA ARG A 155 -11.00 17.25 10.94
C ARG A 155 -12.41 17.38 10.38
N PHE A 156 -13.26 16.43 10.71
CA PHE A 156 -14.65 16.34 10.27
C PHE A 156 -15.60 16.29 11.48
N PRO A 157 -15.73 17.41 12.23
CA PRO A 157 -16.49 17.43 13.48
C PRO A 157 -17.98 17.18 13.27
N ASP A 158 -18.51 17.50 12.09
CA ASP A 158 -19.93 17.41 11.77
C ASP A 158 -20.35 16.03 11.23
N ILE A 159 -19.40 15.13 10.98
CA ILE A 159 -19.66 13.79 10.44
C ILE A 159 -19.80 12.77 11.57
N GLU A 160 -20.97 12.11 11.62
CA GLU A 160 -21.23 11.07 12.61
C GLU A 160 -20.59 9.73 12.17
N VAL A 161 -19.66 9.22 12.98
CA VAL A 161 -19.14 7.85 12.86
C VAL A 161 -19.72 7.02 13.97
N VAL A 162 -20.40 5.92 13.62
CA VAL A 162 -21.02 4.96 14.55
C VAL A 162 -20.16 3.72 14.64
N PRO A 163 -19.41 3.50 15.76
CA PRO A 163 -18.68 2.27 15.96
C PRO A 163 -19.66 1.13 16.31
N LYS A 164 -19.43 -0.05 15.73
CA LYS A 164 -20.07 -1.31 16.07
C LYS A 164 -18.97 -2.32 16.37
N VAL A 165 -18.71 -2.56 17.64
CA VAL A 165 -17.65 -3.45 18.15
C VAL A 165 -18.33 -4.61 18.88
N PRO A 166 -17.75 -5.83 18.90
CA PRO A 166 -18.19 -6.92 19.76
C PRO A 166 -18.25 -6.49 21.23
N GLU A 167 -19.13 -7.12 22.01
CA GLU A 167 -19.25 -6.82 23.45
C GLU A 167 -18.07 -7.39 24.26
N ASP A 168 -17.41 -8.42 23.73
CA ASP A 168 -16.26 -9.04 24.35
C ASP A 168 -14.98 -8.23 24.08
N VAL A 169 -14.10 -8.19 25.10
CA VAL A 169 -12.81 -7.51 25.00
C VAL A 169 -11.91 -8.24 24.01
N LEU A 170 -11.53 -7.56 22.92
CA LEU A 170 -10.81 -8.15 21.81
C LEU A 170 -9.39 -7.60 21.70
N PHE A 171 -8.39 -8.48 21.86
CA PHE A 171 -6.99 -8.17 21.60
C PHE A 171 -6.55 -8.79 20.27
N VAL A 172 -5.85 -8.00 19.46
CA VAL A 172 -5.35 -8.43 18.15
C VAL A 172 -3.88 -8.03 18.01
N PRO A 173 -2.99 -8.95 17.57
CA PRO A 173 -1.60 -8.61 17.30
C PRO A 173 -1.48 -7.71 16.07
N MET A 174 -1.38 -6.39 16.26
CA MET A 174 -1.30 -5.39 15.22
C MET A 174 -0.39 -4.22 15.60
N ASP A 175 -0.01 -3.43 14.61
CA ASP A 175 0.61 -2.11 14.80
C ASP A 175 -0.51 -1.07 14.86
N ALA A 176 -0.82 -0.59 16.08
CA ALA A 176 -1.93 0.31 16.34
C ALA A 176 -1.87 1.58 15.46
N ILE A 177 -0.67 2.15 15.28
CA ILE A 177 -0.48 3.39 14.50
C ILE A 177 -0.84 3.18 13.03
N LEU A 178 -0.40 2.05 12.46
CA LEU A 178 -0.69 1.74 11.05
C LEU A 178 -2.17 1.42 10.84
N ILE A 179 -2.78 0.64 11.74
CA ILE A 179 -4.21 0.31 11.62
C ILE A 179 -5.08 1.55 11.83
N GLU A 180 -4.79 2.41 12.81
CA GLU A 180 -5.48 3.69 12.96
C GLU A 180 -5.39 4.53 11.67
N GLN A 181 -4.21 4.60 11.03
CA GLN A 181 -4.03 5.34 9.78
C GLN A 181 -4.88 4.76 8.65
N VAL A 182 -4.94 3.43 8.53
CA VAL A 182 -5.81 2.77 7.53
C VAL A 182 -7.28 3.12 7.77
N ILE A 183 -7.75 3.03 9.03
CA ILE A 183 -9.13 3.36 9.37
C ILE A 183 -9.43 4.83 9.05
N VAL A 184 -8.56 5.77 9.44
CA VAL A 184 -8.73 7.20 9.13
C VAL A 184 -8.80 7.43 7.64
N ASN A 185 -7.92 6.81 6.84
CA ASN A 185 -7.94 6.93 5.38
C ASN A 185 -9.27 6.44 4.78
N LEU A 186 -9.81 5.31 5.27
CA LEU A 186 -11.10 4.79 4.82
C LEU A 186 -12.26 5.72 5.18
N LEU A 187 -12.28 6.26 6.41
CA LEU A 187 -13.28 7.23 6.85
C LEU A 187 -13.23 8.52 6.02
N GLU A 188 -12.01 9.03 5.73
CA GLU A 188 -11.83 10.19 4.86
C GLU A 188 -12.28 9.92 3.42
N ASN A 189 -12.06 8.73 2.90
CA ASN A 189 -12.54 8.34 1.57
C ASN A 189 -14.08 8.39 1.48
N CYS A 190 -14.81 7.97 2.52
CA CYS A 190 -16.26 8.09 2.57
C CYS A 190 -16.68 9.56 2.44
N VAL A 191 -16.04 10.48 3.18
CA VAL A 191 -16.39 11.91 3.14
C VAL A 191 -16.07 12.52 1.78
N LEU A 192 -14.97 12.14 1.15
CA LEU A 192 -14.49 12.77 -0.08
C LEU A 192 -15.14 12.21 -1.35
N HIS A 193 -15.65 10.98 -1.32
CA HIS A 193 -16.08 10.24 -2.52
C HIS A 193 -17.51 9.70 -2.46
N ALA A 194 -18.13 9.63 -1.28
CA ALA A 194 -19.49 9.14 -1.14
C ALA A 194 -20.50 10.31 -1.25
N ASP A 195 -20.90 10.60 -2.49
CA ASP A 195 -21.91 11.65 -2.74
C ASP A 195 -23.21 11.37 -1.97
N GLY A 196 -23.70 12.39 -1.24
CA GLY A 196 -24.94 12.30 -0.48
C GLY A 196 -24.83 11.53 0.85
N MET A 197 -23.64 11.14 1.27
CA MET A 197 -23.38 10.45 2.51
C MET A 197 -23.79 11.32 3.72
N THR A 198 -24.47 10.69 4.67
CA THR A 198 -24.90 11.33 5.92
C THR A 198 -24.32 10.64 7.15
N LYS A 199 -23.96 9.36 7.03
CA LYS A 199 -23.53 8.54 8.15
C LYS A 199 -22.48 7.50 7.74
N ILE A 200 -21.54 7.24 8.63
CA ILE A 200 -20.50 6.20 8.45
C ILE A 200 -20.58 5.21 9.61
N TRP A 201 -20.46 3.92 9.30
CA TRP A 201 -20.33 2.86 10.29
C TRP A 201 -18.92 2.27 10.24
N LEU A 202 -18.29 2.17 11.41
CA LEU A 202 -17.04 1.43 11.60
C LEU A 202 -17.37 0.14 12.36
N ILE A 203 -17.34 -0.98 11.64
CA ILE A 203 -17.82 -2.28 12.12
C ILE A 203 -16.64 -3.20 12.31
N VAL A 204 -16.58 -3.86 13.48
CA VAL A 204 -15.62 -4.93 13.75
C VAL A 204 -16.37 -6.22 13.96
N THR A 205 -15.93 -7.27 13.27
CA THR A 205 -16.48 -8.62 13.40
C THR A 205 -15.35 -9.64 13.52
N GLU A 206 -15.59 -10.68 14.30
CA GLU A 206 -14.73 -11.84 14.37
C GLU A 206 -15.17 -12.87 13.32
N ASP A 207 -14.21 -13.39 12.55
CA ASP A 207 -14.42 -14.43 11.55
C ASP A 207 -13.34 -15.51 11.74
N GLY A 208 -13.65 -16.49 12.62
CA GLY A 208 -12.71 -17.55 13.01
C GLY A 208 -11.46 -17.01 13.68
N ASP A 209 -10.29 -17.18 13.03
CA ASP A 209 -8.99 -16.70 13.54
C ASP A 209 -8.65 -15.28 13.05
N GLN A 210 -9.60 -14.57 12.43
CA GLN A 210 -9.40 -13.25 11.87
C GLN A 210 -10.37 -12.24 12.46
N VAL A 211 -9.90 -11.00 12.55
CA VAL A 211 -10.73 -9.85 12.89
C VAL A 211 -10.88 -8.97 11.67
N LYS A 212 -12.11 -8.69 11.29
CA LYS A 212 -12.44 -7.87 10.14
C LYS A 212 -12.89 -6.48 10.58
N PHE A 213 -12.18 -5.45 10.11
CA PHE A 213 -12.58 -4.06 10.20
C PHE A 213 -13.29 -3.66 8.91
N SER A 214 -14.49 -3.12 9.00
CA SER A 214 -15.29 -2.67 7.85
C SER A 214 -15.70 -1.22 8.07
N VAL A 215 -15.56 -0.40 7.03
CA VAL A 215 -16.08 0.96 6.98
C VAL A 215 -17.18 0.97 5.94
N GLU A 216 -18.38 1.37 6.35
CA GLU A 216 -19.57 1.43 5.50
C GLU A 216 -20.15 2.84 5.54
N ASP A 217 -20.61 3.36 4.41
CA ASP A 217 -21.31 4.63 4.28
C ASP A 217 -22.70 4.45 3.63
N ASP A 218 -23.56 5.45 3.76
CA ASP A 218 -24.89 5.51 3.16
C ASP A 218 -24.94 6.33 1.86
N GLY A 219 -23.80 6.58 1.25
CA GLY A 219 -23.67 7.36 0.02
C GLY A 219 -24.08 6.60 -1.25
N ALA A 220 -23.84 7.23 -2.39
CA ALA A 220 -24.27 6.72 -3.71
C ALA A 220 -23.57 5.43 -4.14
N GLY A 221 -22.52 5.00 -3.43
CA GLY A 221 -21.72 3.79 -3.73
C GLY A 221 -20.82 3.95 -4.96
N ILE A 222 -20.09 2.87 -5.28
CA ILE A 222 -19.13 2.83 -6.37
C ILE A 222 -19.70 2.02 -7.53
N LYS A 223 -19.57 2.51 -8.78
CA LYS A 223 -19.99 1.78 -9.98
C LYS A 223 -19.25 0.45 -10.09
N GLU A 224 -19.95 -0.63 -10.41
CA GLU A 224 -19.37 -2.00 -10.54
C GLU A 224 -18.18 -2.05 -11.52
N SER A 225 -18.21 -1.24 -12.59
CA SER A 225 -17.12 -1.12 -13.56
C SER A 225 -15.82 -0.53 -12.99
N ALA A 226 -15.90 0.19 -11.87
CA ALA A 226 -14.78 0.85 -11.21
C ALA A 226 -14.08 -0.05 -10.18
N LEU A 227 -14.79 -1.02 -9.59
CA LEU A 227 -14.29 -1.89 -8.53
C LEU A 227 -12.97 -2.63 -8.87
N PRO A 228 -12.78 -3.22 -10.07
CA PRO A 228 -11.54 -3.93 -10.38
C PRO A 228 -10.32 -3.03 -10.46
N ARG A 229 -10.51 -1.72 -10.67
CA ARG A 229 -9.44 -0.74 -10.91
C ARG A 229 -9.14 0.17 -9.72
N MET A 230 -9.93 0.08 -8.64
CA MET A 230 -9.80 1.03 -7.52
C MET A 230 -8.51 0.87 -6.70
N PHE A 231 -7.83 -0.28 -6.83
CA PHE A 231 -6.52 -0.53 -6.20
C PHE A 231 -5.33 -0.29 -7.13
N ASP A 232 -5.57 0.05 -8.41
CA ASP A 232 -4.50 0.21 -9.42
C ASP A 232 -3.74 1.55 -9.31
N GLY A 233 -3.91 2.32 -8.22
CA GLY A 233 -3.17 3.57 -7.95
C GLY A 233 -3.39 4.71 -8.96
N SER A 234 -4.13 4.48 -10.04
CA SER A 234 -4.42 5.45 -11.10
C SER A 234 -5.91 5.71 -11.32
N PHE A 235 -6.75 5.22 -10.38
CA PHE A 235 -8.19 5.40 -10.49
C PHE A 235 -8.57 6.85 -10.22
N GLN A 236 -8.89 7.59 -11.28
CA GLN A 236 -9.60 8.88 -11.22
C GLN A 236 -11.03 8.63 -11.67
N SER A 237 -12.01 9.16 -10.95
CA SER A 237 -13.42 9.11 -11.34
C SER A 237 -13.59 9.70 -12.74
N GLU A 238 -14.11 8.93 -13.69
CA GLU A 238 -14.34 9.36 -15.08
C GLU A 238 -15.55 10.31 -15.25
N ASP A 239 -16.28 10.59 -14.18
CA ASP A 239 -17.39 11.54 -14.24
C ASP A 239 -16.83 12.96 -14.27
N GLY A 240 -16.56 13.45 -15.50
CA GLY A 240 -16.11 14.79 -15.85
C GLY A 240 -17.07 15.95 -15.48
N LYS A 241 -17.63 15.93 -14.29
CA LYS A 241 -18.07 17.13 -13.62
C LYS A 241 -16.85 17.72 -12.95
N GLU A 242 -16.42 18.85 -13.44
CA GLU A 242 -15.61 19.82 -12.71
C GLU A 242 -16.34 20.17 -11.39
N SER A 243 -16.37 19.22 -10.46
CA SER A 243 -16.51 19.58 -9.06
C SER A 243 -15.12 20.02 -8.62
N ASP A 244 -15.03 21.16 -7.95
CA ASP A 244 -13.82 21.74 -7.34
C ASP A 244 -13.12 20.79 -6.33
N SER A 245 -13.34 19.50 -6.41
CA SER A 245 -12.73 18.46 -5.60
C SER A 245 -11.34 18.15 -6.15
N LYS A 246 -10.35 18.53 -5.39
CA LYS A 246 -8.92 18.34 -5.58
C LYS A 246 -8.60 16.91 -6.04
N PRO A 247 -7.67 16.75 -7.01
CA PRO A 247 -7.28 15.42 -7.48
C PRO A 247 -6.69 14.62 -6.31
N ASN A 248 -7.38 13.57 -5.91
CA ASN A 248 -6.85 12.61 -4.96
C ASN A 248 -5.94 11.64 -5.70
N MET A 249 -4.75 11.45 -5.17
CA MET A 249 -3.64 10.68 -5.77
C MET A 249 -3.88 9.16 -5.84
N GLY A 250 -5.05 8.65 -5.47
CA GLY A 250 -5.32 7.20 -5.46
C GLY A 250 -4.45 6.39 -4.48
N ILE A 251 -3.58 7.07 -3.69
CA ILE A 251 -2.62 6.42 -2.77
C ILE A 251 -3.32 5.92 -1.49
N GLY A 252 -4.50 6.40 -1.19
CA GLY A 252 -5.21 6.02 0.04
C GLY A 252 -5.70 4.58 0.08
N LEU A 253 -5.78 3.89 -1.07
CA LEU A 253 -6.26 2.51 -1.20
C LEU A 253 -5.21 1.56 -1.81
N SER A 254 -4.05 2.06 -2.25
CA SER A 254 -2.97 1.26 -2.86
C SER A 254 -1.95 0.77 -1.83
#